data_0741d292b5d5013295afe78c56d4fb89
#
_entry.id   0741d292b5d5013295afe78c56d4fb89
#
_cell.length_a   1.000
_cell.length_b   1.000
_cell.length_c   1.000
_cell.angle_alpha   90.00
_cell.angle_beta   90.00
_cell.angle_gamma   90.00
#
_symmetry.space_group_name_H-M   'P 1'
#
loop_
_entity.id
_entity.type
_entity.pdbx_description
1 polymer ?
#
loop_
_entity_poly.entity_id
_entity_poly.type
_entity_poly.pdbx_seq_one_letter_code
_entity_poly.pdbx_strand_id
1 'polypeptide(L)'
;SSMPRYLRSRYYGQMRTLCSRLQLYSLGDDALHEHYGQLYALYSDSVLQTATPDEPRYLYSRVWKYQDVPGAQRIAIRDELEKEKQRLLPNSRNYSILAYNLALLYEKEHNHTKWLENMILSGIADVYAVNRDIGSLYALASYLYEQGQLDRAYRYSTYCSDIGITFKSRVRLLHQQKLQRRIHQSYIERDHMQQKQLKLFLLFISFLTIVLLIALFFLRRQTRRRRKALVELHVANGRLKSLNSELQKLNLVLRDTNYIKEEYIGQVFKLCSSYICRMEEYRKKLNRKLKAGQLEDLKKM
;
A
#
# COMPACT_ATOMS: atom_id res chain seq x y z
N SER A 1 26.65 15.53 -42.27
CA SER A 1 27.33 15.54 -40.97
C SER A 1 26.66 14.51 -40.06
N SER A 2 27.43 13.52 -39.58
CA SER A 2 26.86 12.49 -38.69
C SER A 2 26.47 13.10 -37.35
N MET A 3 25.26 12.77 -36.91
CA MET A 3 24.72 13.23 -35.60
C MET A 3 25.71 12.92 -34.48
N PRO A 4 26.05 13.84 -33.58
CA PRO A 4 26.93 13.61 -32.43
C PRO A 4 26.50 12.41 -31.56
N ARG A 5 27.46 11.69 -30.99
CA ARG A 5 27.21 10.45 -30.22
C ARG A 5 26.18 10.64 -29.11
N TYR A 6 26.26 11.73 -28.35
CA TYR A 6 25.33 12.00 -27.26
C TYR A 6 23.89 12.26 -27.74
N LEU A 7 23.71 12.91 -28.89
CA LEU A 7 22.40 13.10 -29.50
C LEU A 7 21.81 11.80 -30.01
N ARG A 8 22.65 10.91 -30.58
CA ARG A 8 22.22 9.56 -31.00
C ARG A 8 21.76 8.73 -29.81
N SER A 9 22.54 8.72 -28.73
CA SER A 9 22.17 8.04 -27.50
C SER A 9 20.82 8.54 -26.95
N ARG A 10 20.63 9.86 -26.95
CA ARG A 10 19.38 10.48 -26.50
C ARG A 10 18.20 10.13 -27.42
N TYR A 11 18.41 10.17 -28.71
CA TYR A 11 17.40 9.77 -29.69
C TYR A 11 16.98 8.32 -29.51
N TYR A 12 17.94 7.38 -29.45
CA TYR A 12 17.63 5.97 -29.25
C TYR A 12 16.95 5.71 -27.93
N GLY A 13 17.31 6.41 -26.87
CA GLY A 13 16.64 6.34 -25.57
C GLY A 13 15.17 6.80 -25.63
N GLN A 14 14.87 7.83 -26.42
CA GLN A 14 13.49 8.29 -26.64
C GLN A 14 12.70 7.27 -27.47
N MET A 15 13.28 6.77 -28.56
CA MET A 15 12.65 5.76 -29.41
C MET A 15 12.37 4.47 -28.64
N ARG A 16 13.31 4.00 -27.81
CA ARG A 16 13.10 2.89 -26.92
C ARG A 16 11.89 3.11 -25.99
N THR A 17 11.81 4.29 -25.37
CA THR A 17 10.69 4.64 -24.49
C THR A 17 9.37 4.68 -25.25
N LEU A 18 9.36 5.19 -26.47
CA LEU A 18 8.19 5.20 -27.34
C LEU A 18 7.74 3.79 -27.68
N CYS A 19 8.67 2.92 -28.11
CA CYS A 19 8.36 1.52 -28.44
C CYS A 19 7.79 0.75 -27.23
N SER A 20 8.36 0.95 -26.03
CA SER A 20 7.82 0.36 -24.81
C SER A 20 6.35 0.78 -24.55
N ARG A 21 6.03 2.05 -24.78
CA ARG A 21 4.64 2.55 -24.66
C ARG A 21 3.73 1.96 -25.71
N LEU A 22 4.18 1.91 -26.97
CA LEU A 22 3.39 1.36 -28.06
C LEU A 22 3.16 -0.13 -27.87
N GLN A 23 4.14 -0.86 -27.36
CA GLN A 23 4.00 -2.27 -26.99
C GLN A 23 2.91 -2.45 -25.92
N LEU A 24 2.86 -1.58 -24.90
CA LEU A 24 1.79 -1.61 -23.91
C LEU A 24 0.41 -1.26 -24.51
N TYR A 25 0.36 -0.38 -25.52
CA TYR A 25 -0.90 -0.07 -26.21
C TYR A 25 -1.39 -1.16 -27.13
N SER A 26 -0.50 -2.01 -27.62
CA SER A 26 -0.82 -3.12 -28.51
C SER A 26 -1.21 -4.41 -27.78
N LEU A 27 -1.48 -4.34 -26.46
CA LEU A 27 -2.05 -5.47 -25.72
C LEU A 27 -3.42 -5.85 -26.33
N GLY A 28 -3.48 -7.04 -26.94
CA GLY A 28 -4.65 -7.53 -27.68
C GLY A 28 -4.43 -7.65 -29.19
N ASP A 29 -3.30 -7.17 -29.72
CA ASP A 29 -2.80 -7.42 -31.07
C ASP A 29 -1.39 -7.99 -30.96
N ASP A 30 -1.30 -9.31 -31.04
CA ASP A 30 -0.04 -10.03 -30.82
C ASP A 30 1.03 -9.63 -31.84
N ALA A 31 0.68 -9.37 -33.08
CA ALA A 31 1.60 -8.99 -34.13
C ALA A 31 2.21 -7.60 -33.88
N LEU A 32 1.40 -6.63 -33.49
CA LEU A 32 1.87 -5.30 -33.13
C LEU A 32 2.67 -5.33 -31.82
N HIS A 33 2.24 -6.13 -30.86
CA HIS A 33 2.95 -6.31 -29.59
C HIS A 33 4.35 -6.85 -29.79
N GLU A 34 4.49 -7.87 -30.61
CA GLU A 34 5.77 -8.47 -30.98
C GLU A 34 6.64 -7.46 -31.76
N HIS A 35 6.08 -6.79 -32.77
CA HIS A 35 6.78 -5.79 -33.57
C HIS A 35 7.40 -4.68 -32.69
N TYR A 36 6.62 -4.09 -31.79
CA TYR A 36 7.14 -3.06 -30.90
C TYR A 36 8.12 -3.62 -29.87
N GLY A 37 7.99 -4.89 -29.47
CA GLY A 37 8.95 -5.59 -28.64
C GLY A 37 10.32 -5.73 -29.34
N GLN A 38 10.34 -6.11 -30.62
CA GLN A 38 11.54 -6.19 -31.45
C GLN A 38 12.19 -4.82 -31.63
N LEU A 39 11.42 -3.77 -31.92
CA LEU A 39 11.92 -2.40 -32.00
C LEU A 39 12.48 -1.91 -30.67
N TYR A 40 11.85 -2.24 -29.56
CA TYR A 40 12.35 -1.93 -28.22
C TYR A 40 13.72 -2.58 -27.97
N ALA A 41 13.89 -3.84 -28.36
CA ALA A 41 15.16 -4.56 -28.27
C ALA A 41 16.25 -3.87 -29.14
N LEU A 42 15.94 -3.57 -30.40
CA LEU A 42 16.83 -2.89 -31.32
C LEU A 42 17.31 -1.54 -30.78
N TYR A 43 16.38 -0.70 -30.29
CA TYR A 43 16.76 0.59 -29.72
C TYR A 43 17.49 0.47 -28.38
N SER A 44 17.21 -0.56 -27.60
CA SER A 44 17.98 -0.86 -26.38
C SER A 44 19.45 -1.20 -26.71
N ASP A 45 19.69 -2.02 -27.70
CA ASP A 45 21.04 -2.31 -28.19
C ASP A 45 21.74 -1.07 -28.77
N SER A 46 20.99 -0.23 -29.50
CA SER A 46 21.49 1.04 -30.03
C SER A 46 21.90 2.01 -28.90
N VAL A 47 21.16 2.02 -27.79
CA VAL A 47 21.52 2.79 -26.59
C VAL A 47 22.81 2.24 -25.99
N LEU A 48 22.96 0.91 -25.85
CA LEU A 48 24.16 0.29 -25.29
C LEU A 48 25.42 0.59 -26.10
N GLN A 49 25.30 0.75 -27.44
CA GLN A 49 26.40 1.10 -28.33
C GLN A 49 26.76 2.60 -28.29
N THR A 50 25.82 3.47 -27.98
CA THR A 50 25.99 4.92 -28.12
C THR A 50 26.05 5.68 -26.82
N ALA A 51 25.41 5.18 -25.75
CA ALA A 51 25.46 5.79 -24.43
C ALA A 51 26.79 5.52 -23.73
N THR A 52 27.14 6.37 -22.79
CA THR A 52 28.29 6.15 -21.90
C THR A 52 27.83 5.37 -20.66
N PRO A 53 28.70 4.58 -20.02
CA PRO A 53 28.33 3.76 -18.86
C PRO A 53 27.76 4.53 -17.68
N ASP A 54 28.10 5.80 -17.53
CA ASP A 54 27.61 6.72 -16.51
C ASP A 54 26.20 7.27 -16.78
N GLU A 55 25.68 7.08 -18.01
CA GLU A 55 24.33 7.51 -18.34
C GLU A 55 23.27 6.52 -17.78
N PRO A 56 22.24 6.99 -17.05
CA PRO A 56 21.18 6.11 -16.49
C PRO A 56 20.53 5.22 -17.56
N ARG A 57 20.36 5.74 -18.78
CA ARG A 57 19.78 4.98 -19.91
C ARG A 57 20.61 3.76 -20.32
N TYR A 58 21.91 3.81 -20.13
CA TYR A 58 22.82 2.67 -20.39
C TYR A 58 22.51 1.54 -19.40
N LEU A 59 22.47 1.84 -18.12
CA LEU A 59 22.16 0.87 -17.07
C LEU A 59 20.78 0.23 -17.28
N TYR A 60 19.76 1.04 -17.56
CA TYR A 60 18.41 0.51 -17.80
C TYR A 60 18.32 -0.40 -19.02
N SER A 61 19.07 -0.08 -20.09
CA SER A 61 19.14 -0.95 -21.28
C SER A 61 19.88 -2.26 -20.99
N ARG A 62 20.90 -2.23 -20.14
CA ARG A 62 21.59 -3.43 -19.67
C ARG A 62 20.68 -4.31 -18.82
N VAL A 63 19.96 -3.74 -17.86
CA VAL A 63 18.99 -4.50 -17.06
C VAL A 63 18.01 -5.23 -17.95
N TRP A 64 17.39 -4.50 -18.88
CA TRP A 64 16.40 -5.09 -19.78
C TRP A 64 17.02 -6.24 -20.62
N LYS A 65 18.22 -6.05 -21.15
CA LYS A 65 18.87 -7.05 -22.01
C LYS A 65 19.27 -8.32 -21.27
N TYR A 66 19.69 -8.21 -20.04
CA TYR A 66 20.29 -9.31 -19.29
C TYR A 66 19.47 -9.79 -18.08
N GLN A 67 18.30 -9.21 -17.82
CA GLN A 67 17.46 -9.60 -16.68
C GLN A 67 17.04 -11.08 -16.74
N ASP A 68 16.85 -11.62 -17.94
CA ASP A 68 16.44 -12.99 -18.17
C ASP A 68 17.63 -13.94 -18.41
N VAL A 69 18.86 -13.41 -18.50
CA VAL A 69 20.08 -14.21 -18.62
C VAL A 69 20.52 -14.68 -17.25
N PRO A 70 20.52 -16.00 -16.97
CA PRO A 70 20.90 -16.52 -15.65
C PRO A 70 22.40 -16.39 -15.38
N GLY A 71 22.78 -16.38 -14.09
CA GLY A 71 24.16 -16.52 -13.66
C GLY A 71 24.94 -15.21 -13.50
N ALA A 72 26.26 -15.28 -13.76
CA ALA A 72 27.22 -14.23 -13.39
C ALA A 72 26.94 -12.84 -13.99
N GLN A 73 26.36 -12.77 -15.19
CA GLN A 73 26.06 -11.50 -15.84
C GLN A 73 24.96 -10.73 -15.12
N ARG A 74 23.88 -11.42 -14.69
CA ARG A 74 22.81 -10.78 -13.92
C ARG A 74 23.31 -10.29 -12.57
N ILE A 75 24.13 -11.11 -11.89
CA ILE A 75 24.74 -10.74 -10.60
C ILE A 75 25.63 -9.50 -10.75
N ALA A 76 26.48 -9.46 -11.77
CA ALA A 76 27.37 -8.32 -12.02
C ALA A 76 26.57 -7.01 -12.25
N ILE A 77 25.48 -7.09 -13.02
CA ILE A 77 24.61 -5.93 -13.27
C ILE A 77 23.92 -5.49 -11.98
N ARG A 78 23.40 -6.43 -11.20
CA ARG A 78 22.78 -6.14 -9.91
C ARG A 78 23.77 -5.41 -8.99
N ASP A 79 24.97 -5.90 -8.85
CA ASP A 79 25.99 -5.32 -7.97
C ASP A 79 26.43 -3.93 -8.44
N GLU A 80 26.46 -3.69 -9.74
CA GLU A 80 26.72 -2.38 -10.32
C GLU A 80 25.56 -1.41 -10.04
N LEU A 81 24.32 -1.86 -10.17
CA LEU A 81 23.14 -1.05 -9.83
C LEU A 81 23.08 -0.71 -8.34
N GLU A 82 23.45 -1.64 -7.46
CA GLU A 82 23.51 -1.36 -6.01
C GLU A 82 24.56 -0.27 -5.70
N LYS A 83 25.73 -0.30 -6.34
CA LYS A 83 26.74 0.76 -6.21
C LYS A 83 26.24 2.10 -6.74
N GLU A 84 25.57 2.09 -7.88
CA GLU A 84 25.02 3.32 -8.46
C GLU A 84 23.87 3.89 -7.62
N LYS A 85 23.00 3.03 -7.09
CA LYS A 85 21.93 3.44 -6.17
C LYS A 85 22.48 4.22 -4.98
N GLN A 86 23.64 3.81 -4.47
CA GLN A 86 24.31 4.46 -3.35
C GLN A 86 24.81 5.89 -3.67
N ARG A 87 25.01 6.23 -4.93
CA ARG A 87 25.44 7.56 -5.39
C ARG A 87 24.28 8.51 -5.64
N LEU A 88 23.07 7.99 -5.77
CA LEU A 88 21.89 8.79 -6.11
C LEU A 88 21.20 9.33 -4.86
N LEU A 89 20.57 10.49 -5.01
CA LEU A 89 19.71 11.06 -3.98
C LEU A 89 18.47 10.17 -3.78
N PRO A 90 18.15 9.70 -2.56
CA PRO A 90 17.06 8.76 -2.29
C PRO A 90 15.68 9.23 -2.76
N ASN A 91 15.47 10.55 -2.88
CA ASN A 91 14.21 11.15 -3.30
C ASN A 91 14.20 11.53 -4.79
N SER A 92 15.18 11.07 -5.57
CA SER A 92 15.27 11.40 -6.98
C SER A 92 14.53 10.38 -7.84
N ARG A 93 14.08 10.85 -9.02
CA ARG A 93 13.50 9.97 -10.03
C ARG A 93 14.45 8.86 -10.47
N ASN A 94 15.75 9.16 -10.60
CA ASN A 94 16.74 8.17 -11.00
C ASN A 94 16.88 7.08 -9.94
N TYR A 95 16.85 7.45 -8.66
CA TYR A 95 16.84 6.48 -7.56
C TYR A 95 15.63 5.55 -7.61
N SER A 96 14.43 6.13 -7.84
CA SER A 96 13.20 5.33 -7.97
C SER A 96 13.32 4.30 -9.09
N ILE A 97 13.72 4.74 -10.29
CA ILE A 97 13.87 3.84 -11.45
C ILE A 97 14.89 2.76 -11.16
N LEU A 98 15.99 3.12 -10.50
CA LEU A 98 17.07 2.18 -10.23
C LEU A 98 16.68 1.15 -9.16
N ALA A 99 16.02 1.59 -8.11
CA ALA A 99 15.47 0.70 -7.10
C ALA A 99 14.41 -0.25 -7.70
N TYR A 100 13.55 0.25 -8.60
CA TYR A 100 12.59 -0.60 -9.30
C TYR A 100 13.28 -1.69 -10.13
N ASN A 101 14.33 -1.34 -10.90
CA ASN A 101 15.08 -2.31 -11.69
C ASN A 101 15.81 -3.34 -10.80
N LEU A 102 16.36 -2.90 -9.67
CA LEU A 102 16.94 -3.82 -8.69
C LEU A 102 15.90 -4.79 -8.14
N ALA A 103 14.71 -4.32 -7.84
CA ALA A 103 13.63 -5.19 -7.40
C ALA A 103 13.32 -6.26 -8.46
N LEU A 104 13.22 -5.91 -9.75
CA LEU A 104 13.00 -6.88 -10.82
C LEU A 104 14.10 -7.94 -10.90
N LEU A 105 15.37 -7.56 -10.70
CA LEU A 105 16.47 -8.51 -10.67
C LEU A 105 16.38 -9.46 -9.46
N TYR A 106 16.07 -8.93 -8.28
CA TYR A 106 15.87 -9.74 -7.08
C TYR A 106 14.66 -10.67 -7.18
N GLU A 107 13.61 -10.27 -7.90
CA GLU A 107 12.47 -11.14 -8.21
C GLU A 107 12.92 -12.38 -9.01
N LYS A 108 13.75 -12.18 -10.05
CA LYS A 108 14.34 -13.26 -10.85
C LYS A 108 15.31 -14.15 -10.07
N GLU A 109 15.85 -13.64 -8.98
CA GLU A 109 16.71 -14.40 -8.04
C GLU A 109 15.90 -15.04 -6.90
N HIS A 110 14.58 -14.92 -6.91
CA HIS A 110 13.68 -15.37 -5.84
C HIS A 110 14.02 -14.78 -4.46
N ASN A 111 14.69 -13.64 -4.42
CA ASN A 111 15.01 -12.92 -3.18
C ASN A 111 13.90 -11.94 -2.82
N HIS A 112 12.83 -12.49 -2.23
CA HIS A 112 11.63 -11.74 -1.92
C HIS A 112 11.88 -10.57 -0.96
N THR A 113 12.76 -10.73 0.02
CA THR A 113 13.08 -9.66 0.99
C THR A 113 13.68 -8.45 0.30
N LYS A 114 14.68 -8.67 -0.57
CA LYS A 114 15.33 -7.59 -1.33
C LYS A 114 14.41 -7.01 -2.40
N TRP A 115 13.58 -7.82 -3.02
CA TRP A 115 12.51 -7.35 -3.91
C TRP A 115 11.60 -6.36 -3.20
N LEU A 116 11.05 -6.73 -2.04
CA LEU A 116 10.14 -5.89 -1.27
C LEU A 116 10.81 -4.61 -0.79
N GLU A 117 12.03 -4.69 -0.25
CA GLU A 117 12.82 -3.54 0.17
C GLU A 117 12.98 -2.53 -0.96
N ASN A 118 13.41 -2.96 -2.13
CA ASN A 118 13.66 -2.09 -3.28
C ASN A 118 12.35 -1.56 -3.88
N MET A 119 11.27 -2.33 -3.89
CA MET A 119 9.94 -1.84 -4.30
C MET A 119 9.43 -0.73 -3.39
N ILE A 120 9.62 -0.85 -2.07
CA ILE A 120 9.25 0.17 -1.10
C ILE A 120 10.09 1.43 -1.31
N LEU A 121 11.41 1.29 -1.44
CA LEU A 121 12.31 2.41 -1.68
C LEU A 121 11.98 3.16 -2.97
N SER A 122 11.68 2.41 -4.04
CA SER A 122 11.22 2.98 -5.31
C SER A 122 9.90 3.74 -5.14
N GLY A 123 8.92 3.15 -4.46
CA GLY A 123 7.62 3.78 -4.22
C GLY A 123 7.74 5.07 -3.40
N ILE A 124 8.57 5.09 -2.37
CA ILE A 124 8.86 6.28 -1.58
C ILE A 124 9.47 7.37 -2.46
N ALA A 125 10.49 7.02 -3.26
CA ALA A 125 11.15 7.96 -4.15
C ALA A 125 10.21 8.50 -5.23
N ASP A 126 9.30 7.68 -5.77
CA ASP A 126 8.28 8.11 -6.73
C ASP A 126 7.35 9.17 -6.16
N VAL A 127 6.90 8.97 -4.93
CA VAL A 127 6.03 9.94 -4.24
C VAL A 127 6.77 11.26 -4.00
N TYR A 128 8.01 11.22 -3.52
CA TYR A 128 8.79 12.43 -3.25
C TYR A 128 9.18 13.18 -4.53
N ALA A 129 9.52 12.46 -5.59
CA ALA A 129 9.87 13.05 -6.87
C ALA A 129 8.66 13.48 -7.72
N VAL A 130 7.42 13.28 -7.21
CA VAL A 130 6.18 13.53 -7.95
C VAL A 130 6.22 12.86 -9.33
N ASN A 131 6.66 11.61 -9.35
CA ASN A 131 6.78 10.85 -10.59
C ASN A 131 5.41 10.51 -11.16
N ARG A 132 5.29 10.64 -12.49
CA ARG A 132 4.11 10.13 -13.22
C ARG A 132 4.08 8.60 -13.28
N ASP A 133 5.24 7.99 -13.08
CA ASP A 133 5.46 6.55 -13.16
C ASP A 133 5.56 5.98 -11.75
N ILE A 134 4.50 5.33 -11.29
CA ILE A 134 4.36 4.76 -9.96
C ILE A 134 4.20 3.24 -10.03
N GLY A 135 4.96 2.60 -10.93
CA GLY A 135 4.91 1.14 -11.14
C GLY A 135 5.20 0.34 -9.87
N SER A 136 6.11 0.83 -9.02
CA SER A 136 6.44 0.25 -7.73
C SER A 136 5.27 0.22 -6.76
N LEU A 137 4.51 1.31 -6.64
CA LEU A 137 3.33 1.35 -5.78
C LEU A 137 2.23 0.42 -6.29
N TYR A 138 2.11 0.27 -7.62
CA TYR A 138 1.18 -0.69 -8.20
C TYR A 138 1.58 -2.14 -7.87
N ALA A 139 2.87 -2.49 -8.00
CA ALA A 139 3.39 -3.80 -7.62
C ALA A 139 3.17 -4.08 -6.13
N LEU A 140 3.41 -3.08 -5.27
CA LEU A 140 3.12 -3.16 -3.84
C LEU A 140 1.63 -3.32 -3.55
N ALA A 141 0.73 -2.68 -4.31
CA ALA A 141 -0.71 -2.86 -4.16
C ALA A 141 -1.11 -4.31 -4.50
N SER A 142 -0.53 -4.89 -5.56
CA SER A 142 -0.74 -6.29 -5.92
C SER A 142 -0.27 -7.22 -4.81
N TYR A 143 0.94 -7.04 -4.35
CA TYR A 143 1.53 -7.82 -3.26
C TYR A 143 0.69 -7.76 -1.98
N LEU A 144 0.29 -6.56 -1.56
CA LEU A 144 -0.55 -6.38 -0.37
C LEU A 144 -1.93 -7.03 -0.52
N TYR A 145 -2.50 -7.02 -1.73
CA TYR A 145 -3.73 -7.71 -2.04
C TYR A 145 -3.59 -9.23 -1.87
N GLU A 146 -2.51 -9.80 -2.40
CA GLU A 146 -2.20 -11.23 -2.27
C GLU A 146 -1.94 -11.65 -0.81
N GLN A 147 -1.38 -10.74 0.00
CA GLN A 147 -1.19 -10.93 1.44
C GLN A 147 -2.46 -10.69 2.27
N GLY A 148 -3.61 -10.43 1.65
CA GLY A 148 -4.88 -10.17 2.33
C GLY A 148 -4.98 -8.80 3.01
N GLN A 149 -3.98 -7.91 2.83
CA GLN A 149 -3.97 -6.56 3.41
C GLN A 149 -4.80 -5.58 2.57
N LEU A 150 -6.09 -5.87 2.47
CA LEU A 150 -7.00 -5.24 1.51
C LEU A 150 -7.10 -3.72 1.67
N ASP A 151 -7.08 -3.19 2.91
CA ASP A 151 -7.16 -1.74 3.15
C ASP A 151 -5.95 -0.99 2.60
N ARG A 152 -4.77 -1.56 2.75
CA ARG A 152 -3.53 -0.97 2.23
C ARG A 152 -3.47 -1.11 0.72
N ALA A 153 -3.83 -2.28 0.18
CA ALA A 153 -3.91 -2.52 -1.25
C ALA A 153 -4.86 -1.55 -1.93
N TYR A 154 -6.05 -1.34 -1.34
CA TYR A 154 -7.05 -0.39 -1.84
C TYR A 154 -6.50 1.04 -1.87
N ARG A 155 -5.91 1.53 -0.77
CA ARG A 155 -5.33 2.88 -0.71
C ARG A 155 -4.24 3.08 -1.76
N TYR A 156 -3.33 2.11 -1.93
CA TYR A 156 -2.24 2.22 -2.90
C TYR A 156 -2.76 2.17 -4.34
N SER A 157 -3.71 1.29 -4.64
CA SER A 157 -4.29 1.20 -5.98
C SER A 157 -5.10 2.46 -6.35
N THR A 158 -5.84 3.05 -5.39
CA THR A 158 -6.57 4.30 -5.59
C THR A 158 -5.61 5.45 -5.86
N TYR A 159 -4.56 5.59 -5.05
CA TYR A 159 -3.52 6.59 -5.30
C TYR A 159 -2.89 6.45 -6.68
N CYS A 160 -2.59 5.22 -7.11
CA CYS A 160 -2.07 4.96 -8.45
C CYS A 160 -3.04 5.39 -9.55
N SER A 161 -4.34 5.17 -9.34
CA SER A 161 -5.38 5.60 -10.27
C SER A 161 -5.47 7.12 -10.37
N ASP A 162 -5.48 7.81 -9.23
CA ASP A 162 -5.57 9.27 -9.16
C ASP A 162 -4.39 9.94 -9.87
N ILE A 163 -3.18 9.42 -9.66
CA ILE A 163 -1.98 9.87 -10.39
C ILE A 163 -2.13 9.61 -11.89
N GLY A 164 -2.61 8.43 -12.28
CA GLY A 164 -2.87 8.08 -13.68
C GLY A 164 -3.84 9.05 -14.36
N ILE A 165 -4.91 9.43 -13.67
CA ILE A 165 -5.92 10.39 -14.15
C ILE A 165 -5.32 11.80 -14.23
N THR A 166 -4.67 12.26 -13.16
CA THR A 166 -4.07 13.60 -13.07
C THR A 166 -3.08 13.85 -14.19
N PHE A 167 -2.22 12.87 -14.48
CA PHE A 167 -1.23 12.97 -15.55
C PHE A 167 -1.71 12.46 -16.91
N LYS A 168 -3.00 12.15 -17.07
CA LYS A 168 -3.62 11.64 -18.31
C LYS A 168 -2.88 10.44 -18.90
N SER A 169 -2.37 9.55 -18.06
CA SER A 169 -1.61 8.36 -18.47
C SER A 169 -2.54 7.21 -18.83
N ARG A 170 -3.16 7.27 -20.01
CA ARG A 170 -4.15 6.27 -20.49
C ARG A 170 -3.60 4.84 -20.47
N VAL A 171 -2.36 4.64 -20.87
CA VAL A 171 -1.71 3.30 -20.90
C VAL A 171 -1.72 2.65 -19.52
N ARG A 172 -1.31 3.42 -18.51
CA ARG A 172 -1.25 2.90 -17.16
C ARG A 172 -2.60 2.59 -16.59
N LEU A 173 -3.56 3.48 -16.82
CA LEU A 173 -4.94 3.24 -16.40
C LEU A 173 -5.47 1.93 -16.99
N LEU A 174 -5.24 1.66 -18.28
CA LEU A 174 -5.65 0.41 -18.92
C LEU A 174 -4.96 -0.81 -18.31
N HIS A 175 -3.64 -0.75 -18.11
CA HIS A 175 -2.87 -1.86 -17.53
C HIS A 175 -3.27 -2.14 -16.07
N GLN A 176 -3.54 -1.09 -15.30
CA GLN A 176 -3.90 -1.18 -13.89
C GLN A 176 -5.36 -1.54 -13.64
N GLN A 177 -6.26 -1.31 -14.60
CA GLN A 177 -7.71 -1.48 -14.44
C GLN A 177 -8.11 -2.87 -13.91
N LYS A 178 -7.46 -3.93 -14.38
CA LYS A 178 -7.84 -5.30 -14.00
C LYS A 178 -7.58 -5.58 -12.51
N LEU A 179 -6.41 -5.19 -12.01
CA LEU A 179 -6.07 -5.35 -10.60
C LEU A 179 -6.88 -4.40 -9.71
N GLN A 180 -6.96 -3.12 -10.12
CA GLN A 180 -7.74 -2.12 -9.40
C GLN A 180 -9.20 -2.54 -9.24
N ARG A 181 -9.80 -3.07 -10.31
CA ARG A 181 -11.18 -3.59 -10.26
C ARG A 181 -11.31 -4.75 -9.26
N ARG A 182 -10.35 -5.70 -9.25
CA ARG A 182 -10.35 -6.81 -8.28
C ARG A 182 -10.24 -6.31 -6.85
N ILE A 183 -9.27 -5.44 -6.57
CA ILE A 183 -9.08 -4.86 -5.24
C ILE A 183 -10.35 -4.10 -4.80
N HIS A 184 -10.90 -3.28 -5.69
CA HIS A 184 -12.09 -2.49 -5.40
C HIS A 184 -13.31 -3.37 -5.15
N GLN A 185 -13.54 -4.41 -5.96
CA GLN A 185 -14.61 -5.38 -5.75
C GLN A 185 -14.46 -6.10 -4.43
N SER A 186 -13.28 -6.66 -4.13
CA SER A 186 -13.02 -7.34 -2.85
C SER A 186 -13.19 -6.40 -1.65
N TYR A 187 -12.81 -5.13 -1.80
CA TYR A 187 -13.01 -4.12 -0.76
C TYR A 187 -14.49 -3.85 -0.51
N ILE A 188 -15.26 -3.63 -1.58
CA ILE A 188 -16.72 -3.41 -1.50
C ILE A 188 -17.42 -4.65 -0.93
N GLU A 189 -17.07 -5.85 -1.38
CA GLU A 189 -17.65 -7.11 -0.87
C GLU A 189 -17.40 -7.25 0.63
N ARG A 190 -16.19 -6.97 1.09
CA ARG A 190 -15.86 -6.99 2.53
C ARG A 190 -16.66 -5.93 3.29
N ASP A 191 -16.74 -4.72 2.77
CA ASP A 191 -17.50 -3.64 3.39
C ASP A 191 -19.00 -4.01 3.48
N HIS A 192 -19.57 -4.55 2.40
CA HIS A 192 -20.94 -5.05 2.41
C HIS A 192 -21.16 -6.18 3.42
N MET A 193 -20.21 -7.10 3.56
CA MET A 193 -20.30 -8.17 4.55
C MET A 193 -20.22 -7.61 5.98
N GLN A 194 -19.34 -6.66 6.25
CA GLN A 194 -19.25 -5.98 7.53
C GLN A 194 -20.53 -5.19 7.85
N GLN A 195 -21.07 -4.48 6.86
CA GLN A 195 -22.33 -3.77 7.01
C GLN A 195 -23.51 -4.71 7.28
N LYS A 196 -23.55 -5.88 6.59
CA LYS A 196 -24.58 -6.91 6.86
C LYS A 196 -24.44 -7.45 8.29
N GLN A 197 -23.24 -7.76 8.73
CA GLN A 197 -22.98 -8.20 10.10
C GLN A 197 -23.38 -7.14 11.12
N LEU A 198 -23.04 -5.86 10.87
CA LEU A 198 -23.42 -4.75 11.71
C LEU A 198 -24.94 -4.59 11.79
N LYS A 199 -25.63 -4.66 10.65
CA LYS A 199 -27.11 -4.61 10.59
C LYS A 199 -27.76 -5.76 11.36
N LEU A 200 -27.23 -6.99 11.20
CA LEU A 200 -27.68 -8.16 11.95
C LEU A 200 -27.46 -7.97 13.46
N PHE A 201 -26.30 -7.47 13.83
CA PHE A 201 -25.98 -7.18 15.24
C PHE A 201 -26.89 -6.09 15.83
N LEU A 202 -27.16 -5.03 15.08
CA LEU A 202 -28.13 -3.99 15.47
C LEU A 202 -29.55 -4.54 15.60
N LEU A 203 -29.98 -5.40 14.67
CA LEU A 203 -31.28 -6.08 14.77
C LEU A 203 -31.35 -6.98 16.01
N PHE A 204 -30.27 -7.71 16.30
CA PHE A 204 -30.21 -8.56 17.49
C PHE A 204 -30.26 -7.73 18.78
N ILE A 205 -29.52 -6.62 18.85
CA ILE A 205 -29.58 -5.71 19.99
C ILE A 205 -30.99 -5.10 20.13
N SER A 206 -31.61 -4.66 19.02
CA SER A 206 -32.97 -4.13 19.02
C SER A 206 -33.98 -5.17 19.50
N PHE A 207 -33.85 -6.41 19.05
CA PHE A 207 -34.69 -7.51 19.53
C PHE A 207 -34.49 -7.75 21.03
N LEU A 208 -33.25 -7.78 21.49
CA LEU A 208 -32.95 -7.96 22.93
C LEU A 208 -33.51 -6.84 23.79
N THR A 209 -33.43 -5.60 23.30
CA THR A 209 -34.02 -4.44 24.00
C THR A 209 -35.53 -4.52 24.04
N ILE A 210 -36.18 -4.96 22.96
CA ILE A 210 -37.64 -5.18 22.94
C ILE A 210 -38.04 -6.28 23.94
N VAL A 211 -37.32 -7.41 23.91
CA VAL A 211 -37.57 -8.50 24.90
C VAL A 211 -37.37 -8.03 26.34
N LEU A 212 -36.34 -7.22 26.57
CA LEU A 212 -36.08 -6.63 27.87
C LEU A 212 -37.21 -5.68 28.31
N LEU A 213 -37.70 -4.85 27.39
CA LEU A 213 -38.82 -3.96 27.65
C LEU A 213 -40.11 -4.72 27.94
N ILE A 214 -40.40 -5.78 27.19
CA ILE A 214 -41.53 -6.67 27.43
C ILE A 214 -41.38 -7.36 28.81
N ALA A 215 -40.20 -7.89 29.11
CA ALA A 215 -39.93 -8.48 30.43
C ALA A 215 -40.09 -7.47 31.55
N LEU A 216 -39.61 -6.25 31.39
CA LEU A 216 -39.81 -5.15 32.34
C LEU A 216 -41.28 -4.76 32.50
N PHE A 217 -42.05 -4.75 31.40
CA PHE A 217 -43.48 -4.50 31.44
C PHE A 217 -44.22 -5.59 32.23
N PHE A 218 -43.91 -6.86 31.99
CA PHE A 218 -44.48 -7.98 32.74
C PHE A 218 -44.09 -7.93 34.23
N LEU A 219 -42.82 -7.64 34.53
CA LEU A 219 -42.32 -7.48 35.89
C LEU A 219 -43.04 -6.32 36.62
N ARG A 220 -43.21 -5.16 35.93
CA ARG A 220 -43.95 -4.03 36.49
C ARG A 220 -45.42 -4.38 36.73
N ARG A 221 -46.04 -5.12 35.81
CA ARG A 221 -47.43 -5.58 35.97
C ARG A 221 -47.57 -6.55 37.13
N GLN A 222 -46.62 -7.47 37.29
CA GLN A 222 -46.58 -8.44 38.37
C GLN A 222 -46.35 -7.76 39.75
N THR A 223 -45.41 -6.81 39.82
CA THR A 223 -45.17 -6.04 41.05
C THR A 223 -46.34 -5.15 41.43
N ARG A 224 -47.06 -4.56 40.42
CA ARG A 224 -48.29 -3.80 40.71
C ARG A 224 -49.43 -4.68 41.27
N ARG A 225 -49.55 -5.94 40.81
CA ARG A 225 -50.48 -6.93 41.33
C ARG A 225 -50.12 -7.36 42.77
N ARG A 226 -48.82 -7.50 43.03
CA ARG A 226 -48.30 -7.94 44.34
C ARG A 226 -48.30 -6.82 45.40
N ARG A 227 -48.21 -5.55 44.99
CA ARG A 227 -48.33 -4.39 45.91
C ARG A 227 -49.69 -4.29 46.61
N LYS A 228 -50.68 -5.04 46.16
CA LYS A 228 -51.99 -5.07 46.81
C LYS A 228 -52.01 -5.95 48.06
N ALA A 229 -51.02 -6.74 48.28
CA ALA A 229 -50.90 -7.57 49.49
C ALA A 229 -49.84 -6.98 50.43
N LEU A 230 -50.22 -6.51 51.59
CA LEU A 230 -49.34 -5.80 52.56
C LEU A 230 -48.11 -6.61 53.03
N VAL A 231 -48.17 -7.91 52.95
CA VAL A 231 -47.05 -8.81 53.34
C VAL A 231 -45.86 -8.82 52.35
N GLU A 232 -46.08 -8.41 51.09
CA GLU A 232 -45.04 -8.50 50.06
C GLU A 232 -44.15 -7.27 49.97
N LEU A 233 -44.47 -6.17 50.63
CA LEU A 233 -43.66 -4.93 50.65
C LEU A 233 -42.24 -5.18 51.20
N HIS A 234 -42.12 -6.11 52.17
CA HIS A 234 -40.84 -6.45 52.80
C HIS A 234 -39.94 -7.30 51.87
N VAL A 235 -40.56 -8.18 51.07
CA VAL A 235 -39.85 -9.04 50.10
C VAL A 235 -39.44 -8.22 48.87
N ALA A 236 -40.31 -7.28 48.44
CA ALA A 236 -39.99 -6.38 47.32
C ALA A 236 -38.82 -5.45 47.63
N ASN A 237 -38.71 -4.90 48.87
CA ASN A 237 -37.55 -4.10 49.27
C ASN A 237 -36.24 -4.88 49.34
N GLY A 238 -36.29 -6.15 49.78
CA GLY A 238 -35.12 -7.03 49.75
C GLY A 238 -34.65 -7.32 48.32
N ARG A 239 -35.63 -7.48 47.41
CA ARG A 239 -35.33 -7.78 46.00
C ARG A 239 -34.80 -6.56 45.24
N LEU A 240 -35.32 -5.35 45.55
CA LEU A 240 -34.81 -4.08 45.03
C LEU A 240 -33.34 -3.81 45.43
N LYS A 241 -32.98 -4.11 46.68
CA LYS A 241 -31.58 -4.02 47.13
C LYS A 241 -30.67 -4.97 46.39
N SER A 242 -31.14 -6.20 46.10
CA SER A 242 -30.37 -7.19 45.33
C SER A 242 -30.16 -6.73 43.87
N LEU A 243 -31.21 -6.20 43.21
CA LEU A 243 -31.13 -5.73 41.83
C LEU A 243 -30.22 -4.50 41.67
N ASN A 244 -30.25 -3.58 42.65
CA ASN A 244 -29.36 -2.43 42.67
C ASN A 244 -27.86 -2.84 42.80
N SER A 245 -27.61 -3.89 43.60
CA SER A 245 -26.28 -4.46 43.76
C SER A 245 -25.77 -5.11 42.46
N GLU A 246 -26.63 -5.79 41.71
CA GLU A 246 -26.29 -6.35 40.39
C GLU A 246 -26.07 -5.26 39.33
N LEU A 247 -26.88 -4.22 39.32
CA LEU A 247 -26.72 -3.05 38.46
C LEU A 247 -25.41 -2.30 38.77
N GLN A 248 -25.01 -2.19 40.02
CA GLN A 248 -23.72 -1.61 40.41
C GLN A 248 -22.54 -2.48 39.94
N LYS A 249 -22.67 -3.82 40.07
CA LYS A 249 -21.64 -4.72 39.52
C LYS A 249 -21.56 -4.67 38.01
N LEU A 250 -22.70 -4.61 37.32
CA LEU A 250 -22.77 -4.49 35.88
C LEU A 250 -22.17 -3.16 35.37
N ASN A 251 -22.45 -2.05 36.08
CA ASN A 251 -21.84 -0.76 35.80
C ASN A 251 -20.33 -0.75 36.00
N LEU A 252 -19.82 -1.46 36.99
CA LEU A 252 -18.36 -1.66 37.18
C LEU A 252 -17.75 -2.42 36.03
N VAL A 253 -18.36 -3.53 35.63
CA VAL A 253 -17.89 -4.34 34.48
C VAL A 253 -17.96 -3.54 33.15
N LEU A 254 -19.04 -2.75 32.95
CA LEU A 254 -19.18 -1.89 31.78
C LEU A 254 -18.12 -0.77 31.77
N ARG A 255 -17.85 -0.20 32.93
CA ARG A 255 -16.79 0.82 33.11
C ARG A 255 -15.39 0.25 32.84
N ASP A 256 -15.11 -0.95 33.34
CA ASP A 256 -13.84 -1.64 33.08
C ASP A 256 -13.67 -2.00 31.61
N THR A 257 -14.76 -2.44 30.95
CA THR A 257 -14.73 -2.75 29.50
C THR A 257 -14.52 -1.48 28.66
N ASN A 258 -15.18 -0.36 29.03
CA ASN A 258 -14.95 0.92 28.35
C ASN A 258 -13.53 1.45 28.60
N TYR A 259 -13.01 1.32 29.83
CA TYR A 259 -11.63 1.71 30.13
C TYR A 259 -10.60 0.94 29.31
N ILE A 260 -10.76 -0.40 29.21
CA ILE A 260 -9.91 -1.23 28.36
C ILE A 260 -9.99 -0.80 26.89
N LYS A 261 -11.18 -0.47 26.40
CA LYS A 261 -11.38 0.01 25.03
C LYS A 261 -10.69 1.36 24.78
N GLU A 262 -10.79 2.30 25.71
CA GLU A 262 -10.12 3.60 25.64
C GLU A 262 -8.60 3.46 25.73
N GLU A 263 -8.10 2.57 26.60
CA GLU A 263 -6.67 2.28 26.72
C GLU A 263 -6.11 1.67 25.42
N TYR A 264 -6.85 0.72 24.83
CA TYR A 264 -6.48 0.12 23.55
C TYR A 264 -6.45 1.16 22.42
N ILE A 265 -7.46 2.02 22.34
CA ILE A 265 -7.50 3.14 21.39
C ILE A 265 -6.32 4.09 21.64
N GLY A 266 -6.03 4.43 22.89
CA GLY A 266 -4.89 5.26 23.27
C GLY A 266 -3.53 4.65 22.87
N GLN A 267 -3.37 3.34 23.05
CA GLN A 267 -2.16 2.62 22.62
C GLN A 267 -2.01 2.62 21.09
N VAL A 268 -3.09 2.38 20.36
CA VAL A 268 -3.10 2.46 18.88
C VAL A 268 -2.73 3.86 18.41
N PHE A 269 -3.31 4.92 19.02
CA PHE A 269 -2.95 6.30 18.69
C PHE A 269 -1.50 6.64 19.03
N LYS A 270 -0.97 6.18 20.18
CA LYS A 270 0.45 6.33 20.52
C LYS A 270 1.36 5.62 19.51
N LEU A 271 0.97 4.43 19.07
CA LEU A 271 1.72 3.67 18.07
C LEU A 271 1.74 4.42 16.72
N CYS A 272 0.60 4.88 16.27
CA CYS A 272 0.48 5.68 15.05
C CYS A 272 1.28 7.00 15.14
N SER A 273 1.15 7.73 16.24
CA SER A 273 1.92 8.96 16.49
C SER A 273 3.42 8.70 16.54
N SER A 274 3.84 7.61 17.18
CA SER A 274 5.25 7.19 17.21
C SER A 274 5.79 6.88 15.81
N TYR A 275 4.99 6.21 14.97
CA TYR A 275 5.34 5.95 13.57
C TYR A 275 5.48 7.25 12.78
N ILE A 276 4.52 8.16 12.93
CA ILE A 276 4.54 9.48 12.27
C ILE A 276 5.76 10.30 12.73
N CYS A 277 6.03 10.35 14.04
CA CYS A 277 7.20 11.04 14.59
C CYS A 277 8.51 10.44 14.08
N ARG A 278 8.64 9.10 14.04
CA ARG A 278 9.82 8.45 13.46
C ARG A 278 9.98 8.78 11.97
N MET A 279 8.88 8.76 11.21
CA MET A 279 8.89 9.17 9.81
C MET A 279 9.32 10.63 9.64
N GLU A 280 8.83 11.53 10.52
CA GLU A 280 9.28 12.93 10.52
C GLU A 280 10.74 13.11 10.95
N GLU A 281 11.21 12.35 11.94
CA GLU A 281 12.62 12.35 12.33
C GLU A 281 13.51 11.80 11.19
N TYR A 282 13.12 10.73 10.54
CA TYR A 282 13.79 10.21 9.33
C TYR A 282 13.82 11.28 8.24
N ARG A 283 12.69 11.93 7.98
CA ARG A 283 12.59 13.05 7.02
C ARG A 283 13.52 14.20 7.39
N LYS A 284 13.55 14.59 8.68
CA LYS A 284 14.44 15.67 9.19
C LYS A 284 15.91 15.28 9.11
N LYS A 285 16.26 14.03 9.44
CA LYS A 285 17.64 13.51 9.32
C LYS A 285 18.09 13.44 7.86
N LEU A 286 17.22 12.97 6.96
CA LEU A 286 17.48 12.95 5.52
C LEU A 286 17.70 14.36 4.98
N ASN A 287 16.81 15.30 5.32
CA ASN A 287 16.92 16.70 4.89
C ASN A 287 18.17 17.41 5.44
N ARG A 288 18.58 17.11 6.67
CA ARG A 288 19.83 17.66 7.23
C ARG A 288 21.05 17.12 6.52
N LYS A 289 21.10 15.81 6.26
CA LYS A 289 22.22 15.18 5.55
C LYS A 289 22.29 15.59 4.08
N LEU A 290 21.12 15.77 3.43
CA LEU A 290 21.03 16.36 2.09
C LEU A 290 21.58 17.80 2.03
N LYS A 291 21.19 18.65 2.99
CA LYS A 291 21.69 20.03 3.09
C LYS A 291 23.16 20.13 3.46
N ALA A 292 23.70 19.14 4.16
CA ALA A 292 25.11 19.07 4.57
C ALA A 292 26.05 18.44 3.52
N GLY A 293 25.53 18.02 2.37
CA GLY A 293 26.35 17.43 1.30
C GLY A 293 26.98 16.07 1.63
N GLN A 294 26.54 15.42 2.72
CA GLN A 294 27.09 14.14 3.19
C GLN A 294 26.35 12.97 2.54
N LEU A 295 26.63 12.74 1.25
CA LEU A 295 26.03 11.66 0.46
C LEU A 295 26.45 10.24 0.89
N GLU A 296 27.61 10.08 1.51
CA GLU A 296 28.12 8.77 1.95
C GLU A 296 27.42 8.21 3.20
N ASP A 297 26.96 9.07 4.10
CA ASP A 297 26.28 8.66 5.33
C ASP A 297 24.79 8.28 5.11
N LEU A 298 24.21 8.68 4.00
CA LEU A 298 22.86 8.26 3.59
C LEU A 298 22.80 6.81 3.11
N LYS A 299 23.95 6.23 2.76
CA LYS A 299 24.11 4.83 2.32
C LYS A 299 24.01 3.81 3.46
N LYS A 300 24.17 4.22 4.70
CA LYS A 300 24.20 3.33 5.89
C LYS A 300 22.88 3.32 6.67
N MET A 301 21.88 4.07 6.23
CA MET A 301 20.56 4.19 6.87
C MET A 301 19.48 3.41 6.09
#